data_516e7ef11ad277acc64f4ab6486ef760
#
_entry.id   516e7ef11ad277acc64f4ab6486ef760
#
_cell.length_a   1.000
_cell.length_b   1.000
_cell.length_c   1.000
_cell.angle_alpha   90.00
_cell.angle_beta   90.00
_cell.angle_gamma   90.00
#
_symmetry.space_group_name_H-M   'P 1'
#
loop_
_entity.id
_entity.type
_entity.pdbx_description
1 polymer ?
#
loop_
_entity_poly.entity_id
_entity_poly.type
_entity_poly.pdbx_seq_one_letter_code
_entity_poly.pdbx_strand_id
1 'polypeptide(L)'
;VGSEMCIRDSRVAGAELDFFHKAVVFGIWAVAVVYFYWTLSSRSFVYVWDYANYLLKQYDAEAAFAQSAGAGLAYIFGSMADDYTNFITLFTEFPFCLTSHTGDAYAFCQVFCILPTLLVLLAGLVVKVGQILNVKNRTYYFLFGMTLTAAYPFLRMSAMLGQPDWFGLIFGFAILLLTMDFRFDRLEPVRVGLIFLATAAIILARRWFLYFVVGYYFAYALLLIAGCVRLAKGGEKSAALVRIKNLVLFGLASVVAMVILLWPMVSHILAYNYAGRYSYYNGGGLALEAFYHIGRMGLFNILLMVLGLAFAAKHRAPSLPCLAGCELVVSILLFTRVQNTGSHQFLLFLPGYFILFLLGTAALAEGITRRRNLKLGCWAFVLMLSMSVRCSPLTTLAIPGFVIEHFPIQIPATEYFICLLYTSDAAD
;
A
#
# COMPACT_ATOMS: atom_id res chain seq x y z
N VAL A 1 -30.21 -8.53 25.11
CA VAL A 1 -30.99 -8.11 23.96
C VAL A 1 -29.99 -7.96 22.83
N GLY A 2 -29.91 -9.01 21.99
CA GLY A 2 -28.97 -9.10 20.87
C GLY A 2 -29.31 -8.09 19.79
N SER A 3 -28.43 -7.14 19.54
CA SER A 3 -28.34 -6.58 18.23
C SER A 3 -27.41 -7.51 17.44
N GLU A 4 -28.03 -8.50 16.83
CA GLU A 4 -27.48 -9.27 15.74
C GLU A 4 -26.88 -8.29 14.74
N MET A 5 -25.57 -8.36 14.59
CA MET A 5 -24.98 -8.00 13.34
C MET A 5 -25.38 -9.12 12.38
N CYS A 6 -26.68 -9.19 12.07
CA CYS A 6 -27.19 -9.86 10.88
C CYS A 6 -26.56 -9.14 9.70
N ILE A 7 -25.36 -9.53 9.33
CA ILE A 7 -24.97 -9.43 7.95
C ILE A 7 -25.85 -10.50 7.30
N ARG A 8 -27.06 -10.04 6.90
CA ARG A 8 -27.94 -10.74 6.00
C ARG A 8 -27.05 -11.34 4.92
N ASP A 9 -27.35 -12.57 4.58
CA ASP A 9 -26.87 -13.33 3.41
C ASP A 9 -27.11 -12.55 2.09
N SER A 10 -26.52 -11.37 1.99
CA SER A 10 -26.29 -10.75 0.70
C SER A 10 -25.02 -11.40 0.17
N ARG A 11 -25.17 -12.21 -0.86
CA ARG A 11 -24.10 -12.47 -1.82
C ARG A 11 -23.48 -11.11 -2.11
N VAL A 12 -22.44 -10.75 -1.36
CA VAL A 12 -21.73 -9.49 -1.55
C VAL A 12 -20.94 -9.73 -2.81
N ALA A 13 -21.55 -9.38 -3.94
CA ALA A 13 -20.84 -9.06 -5.16
C ALA A 13 -19.71 -8.13 -4.75
N GLY A 14 -18.51 -8.36 -5.25
CA GLY A 14 -17.33 -7.54 -4.95
C GLY A 14 -17.69 -6.07 -5.07
N ALA A 15 -16.96 -5.17 -4.45
CA ALA A 15 -17.25 -3.74 -4.47
C ALA A 15 -17.52 -3.28 -5.92
N GLU A 16 -18.79 -3.24 -6.31
CA GLU A 16 -19.17 -2.82 -7.67
C GLU A 16 -18.95 -1.31 -7.76
N LEU A 17 -17.98 -0.95 -8.59
CA LEU A 17 -17.77 0.44 -8.97
C LEU A 17 -18.79 0.81 -10.04
N ASP A 18 -19.73 1.69 -9.69
CA ASP A 18 -20.69 2.27 -10.63
C ASP A 18 -20.01 3.29 -11.56
N PHE A 19 -20.79 3.86 -12.47
CA PHE A 19 -20.30 4.85 -13.44
C PHE A 19 -19.64 6.07 -12.76
N PHE A 20 -20.22 6.57 -11.67
CA PHE A 20 -19.69 7.71 -10.92
C PHE A 20 -18.30 7.40 -10.34
N HIS A 21 -18.15 6.24 -9.69
CA HIS A 21 -16.86 5.81 -9.14
C HIS A 21 -15.80 5.69 -10.23
N LYS A 22 -16.14 5.07 -11.36
CA LYS A 22 -15.23 4.94 -12.52
C LYS A 22 -14.84 6.29 -13.10
N ALA A 23 -15.79 7.22 -13.22
CA ALA A 23 -15.53 8.58 -13.71
C ALA A 23 -14.57 9.35 -12.79
N VAL A 24 -14.74 9.24 -11.47
CA VAL A 24 -13.82 9.86 -10.50
C VAL A 24 -12.42 9.24 -10.59
N VAL A 25 -12.31 7.92 -10.68
CA VAL A 25 -11.03 7.21 -10.85
C VAL A 25 -10.32 7.68 -12.12
N PHE A 26 -11.04 7.71 -13.24
CA PHE A 26 -10.52 8.19 -14.52
C PHE A 26 -10.08 9.66 -14.45
N GLY A 27 -10.88 10.53 -13.82
CA GLY A 27 -10.54 11.94 -13.63
C GLY A 27 -9.27 12.14 -12.81
N ILE A 28 -9.11 11.40 -11.69
CA ILE A 28 -7.89 11.44 -10.87
C ILE A 28 -6.68 10.94 -11.69
N TRP A 29 -6.83 9.85 -12.43
CA TRP A 29 -5.76 9.33 -13.29
C TRP A 29 -5.37 10.34 -14.37
N ALA A 30 -6.34 10.93 -15.09
CA ALA A 30 -6.06 11.91 -16.13
C ALA A 30 -5.32 13.15 -15.59
N VAL A 31 -5.76 13.67 -14.44
CA VAL A 31 -5.08 14.78 -13.75
C VAL A 31 -3.66 14.37 -13.32
N ALA A 32 -3.49 13.17 -12.78
CA ALA A 32 -2.18 12.67 -12.39
C ALA A 32 -1.25 12.54 -13.61
N VAL A 33 -1.71 11.97 -14.73
CA VAL A 33 -0.92 11.84 -15.96
C VAL A 33 -0.43 13.20 -16.45
N VAL A 34 -1.32 14.21 -16.53
CA VAL A 34 -0.95 15.56 -16.95
C VAL A 34 0.04 16.21 -15.97
N TYR A 35 -0.21 16.06 -14.67
CA TYR A 35 0.67 16.59 -13.62
C TYR A 35 2.06 15.95 -13.67
N PHE A 36 2.14 14.63 -13.77
CA PHE A 36 3.42 13.93 -13.84
C PHE A 36 4.16 14.22 -15.13
N TYR A 37 3.47 14.23 -16.28
CA TYR A 37 4.09 14.62 -17.56
C TYR A 37 4.73 16.01 -17.47
N TRP A 38 3.98 16.99 -17.01
CA TRP A 38 4.50 18.34 -16.86
C TRP A 38 5.66 18.43 -15.86
N THR A 39 5.56 17.77 -14.73
CA THR A 39 6.59 17.82 -13.71
C THR A 39 7.86 17.10 -14.16
N LEU A 40 7.74 15.92 -14.78
CA LEU A 40 8.89 15.15 -15.26
C LEU A 40 9.58 15.84 -16.44
N SER A 41 8.82 16.43 -17.38
CA SER A 41 9.39 17.13 -18.53
C SER A 41 10.05 18.48 -18.18
N SER A 42 9.70 19.07 -17.05
CA SER A 42 10.24 20.37 -16.61
C SER A 42 11.40 20.27 -15.63
N ARG A 43 11.78 19.06 -15.20
CA ARG A 43 12.86 18.85 -14.25
C ARG A 43 14.13 18.34 -14.92
N SER A 44 15.27 18.69 -14.32
CA SER A 44 16.55 18.01 -14.58
C SER A 44 16.84 17.13 -13.35
N PHE A 45 16.55 15.84 -13.45
CA PHE A 45 16.75 14.89 -12.36
C PHE A 45 17.71 13.80 -12.79
N VAL A 46 18.67 13.51 -11.92
CA VAL A 46 19.61 12.41 -12.11
C VAL A 46 19.21 11.27 -11.19
N TYR A 47 19.01 10.09 -11.77
CA TYR A 47 18.70 8.89 -11.02
C TYR A 47 19.98 8.37 -10.35
N VAL A 48 19.93 8.21 -9.04
CA VAL A 48 21.04 7.72 -8.21
C VAL A 48 20.57 6.61 -7.30
N TRP A 49 21.49 5.86 -6.71
CA TRP A 49 21.22 4.77 -5.77
C TRP A 49 20.13 3.79 -6.28
N ASP A 50 19.17 3.50 -5.44
CA ASP A 50 18.06 2.58 -5.76
C ASP A 50 17.31 3.00 -7.02
N TYR A 51 17.14 4.31 -7.28
CA TYR A 51 16.43 4.81 -8.46
C TYR A 51 17.15 4.44 -9.76
N ALA A 52 18.48 4.60 -9.77
CA ALA A 52 19.32 4.20 -10.89
C ALA A 52 19.32 2.68 -11.08
N ASN A 53 19.39 1.93 -9.98
CA ASN A 53 19.39 0.48 -10.01
C ASN A 53 18.11 -0.09 -10.65
N TYR A 54 16.93 0.44 -10.31
CA TYR A 54 15.68 -0.01 -10.94
C TYR A 54 15.58 0.37 -12.42
N LEU A 55 16.11 1.54 -12.80
CA LEU A 55 16.19 1.92 -14.20
C LEU A 55 17.13 1.02 -14.99
N LEU A 56 18.31 0.69 -14.44
CA LEU A 56 19.26 -0.25 -15.07
C LEU A 56 18.64 -1.63 -15.24
N LYS A 57 17.96 -2.13 -14.23
CA LYS A 57 17.22 -3.41 -14.32
C LYS A 57 16.14 -3.39 -15.41
N GLN A 58 15.56 -2.24 -15.70
CA GLN A 58 14.61 -2.09 -16.79
C GLN A 58 15.30 -2.22 -18.16
N TYR A 59 16.48 -1.61 -18.35
CA TYR A 59 17.27 -1.77 -19.56
C TYR A 59 17.74 -3.22 -19.76
N ASP A 60 18.17 -3.87 -18.70
CA ASP A 60 18.59 -5.27 -18.75
C ASP A 60 17.43 -6.21 -19.10
N ALA A 61 16.23 -5.92 -18.57
CA ALA A 61 15.00 -6.65 -18.89
C ALA A 61 14.66 -6.49 -20.38
N GLU A 62 14.70 -5.27 -20.90
CA GLU A 62 14.49 -4.99 -22.33
C GLU A 62 15.47 -5.76 -23.22
N ALA A 63 16.77 -5.73 -22.88
CA ALA A 63 17.78 -6.47 -23.60
C ALA A 63 17.54 -7.99 -23.57
N ALA A 64 17.04 -8.52 -22.45
CA ALA A 64 16.68 -9.93 -22.32
C ALA A 64 15.42 -10.29 -23.14
N PHE A 65 14.39 -9.46 -23.09
CA PHE A 65 13.16 -9.66 -23.91
C PHE A 65 13.40 -9.50 -25.40
N ALA A 66 14.33 -8.63 -25.81
CA ALA A 66 14.75 -8.50 -27.19
C ALA A 66 15.39 -9.80 -27.76
N GLN A 67 16.02 -10.62 -26.92
CA GLN A 67 16.54 -11.93 -27.32
C GLN A 67 15.41 -12.95 -27.49
N SER A 68 14.56 -13.08 -26.49
CA SER A 68 13.33 -13.90 -26.51
C SER A 68 12.45 -13.65 -25.28
N ALA A 69 11.18 -13.99 -25.36
CA ALA A 69 10.29 -13.97 -24.19
C ALA A 69 10.80 -14.90 -23.07
N GLY A 70 11.39 -16.04 -23.42
CA GLY A 70 11.99 -16.97 -22.46
C GLY A 70 13.18 -16.38 -21.71
N ALA A 71 14.06 -15.66 -22.41
CA ALA A 71 15.21 -14.97 -21.81
C ALA A 71 14.74 -13.84 -20.87
N GLY A 72 13.75 -13.04 -21.27
CA GLY A 72 13.15 -12.02 -20.41
C GLY A 72 12.55 -12.59 -19.14
N LEU A 73 11.75 -13.65 -19.24
CA LEU A 73 11.18 -14.33 -18.07
C LEU A 73 12.28 -14.95 -17.18
N ALA A 74 13.31 -15.56 -17.77
CA ALA A 74 14.45 -16.09 -17.03
C ALA A 74 15.20 -15.00 -16.26
N TYR A 75 15.41 -13.82 -16.88
CA TYR A 75 15.99 -12.66 -16.21
C TYR A 75 15.16 -12.20 -14.99
N ILE A 76 13.82 -12.13 -15.15
CA ILE A 76 12.93 -11.72 -14.07
C ILE A 76 12.96 -12.72 -12.91
N PHE A 77 12.72 -14.00 -13.20
CA PHE A 77 12.60 -15.02 -12.16
C PHE A 77 13.95 -15.48 -11.62
N GLY A 78 15.03 -15.34 -12.38
CA GLY A 78 16.41 -15.59 -11.93
C GLY A 78 16.85 -14.68 -10.79
N SER A 79 16.26 -13.48 -10.68
CA SER A 79 16.56 -12.50 -9.63
C SER A 79 15.87 -12.75 -8.28
N MET A 80 15.19 -13.87 -8.10
CA MET A 80 14.46 -14.15 -6.84
C MET A 80 15.36 -14.20 -5.60
N ALA A 81 16.63 -14.55 -5.77
CA ALA A 81 17.62 -14.58 -4.69
C ALA A 81 18.31 -13.23 -4.47
N ASP A 82 18.16 -12.26 -5.36
CA ASP A 82 18.80 -10.95 -5.27
C ASP A 82 18.13 -10.07 -4.23
N ASP A 83 18.85 -9.10 -3.65
CA ASP A 83 18.28 -8.11 -2.73
C ASP A 83 17.20 -7.25 -3.39
N TYR A 84 17.33 -6.98 -4.68
CA TYR A 84 16.36 -6.28 -5.51
C TYR A 84 15.88 -7.20 -6.62
N THR A 85 14.65 -7.67 -6.53
CA THR A 85 14.08 -8.53 -7.58
C THR A 85 13.74 -7.73 -8.84
N ASN A 86 13.76 -8.40 -9.99
CA ASN A 86 13.38 -7.81 -11.28
C ASN A 86 11.88 -7.97 -11.57
N PHE A 87 11.09 -8.46 -10.61
CA PHE A 87 9.67 -8.79 -10.83
C PHE A 87 8.83 -7.64 -11.38
N ILE A 88 9.16 -6.41 -11.00
CA ILE A 88 8.43 -5.21 -11.43
C ILE A 88 8.60 -4.93 -12.90
N THR A 89 9.76 -5.27 -13.48
CA THR A 89 10.01 -5.05 -14.91
C THR A 89 9.01 -5.79 -15.79
N LEU A 90 8.41 -6.88 -15.31
CA LEU A 90 7.32 -7.58 -16.00
C LEU A 90 6.15 -6.67 -16.37
N PHE A 91 5.85 -5.68 -15.53
CA PHE A 91 4.71 -4.77 -15.73
C PHE A 91 5.07 -3.48 -16.44
N THR A 92 6.35 -3.12 -16.44
CA THR A 92 6.83 -1.86 -17.02
C THR A 92 7.54 -2.04 -18.35
N GLU A 93 7.92 -3.26 -18.73
CA GLU A 93 8.67 -3.54 -19.94
C GLU A 93 7.93 -3.12 -21.20
N PHE A 94 6.72 -3.63 -21.41
CA PHE A 94 5.96 -3.32 -22.62
C PHE A 94 5.75 -1.81 -22.85
N PRO A 95 5.27 -1.02 -21.84
CA PRO A 95 5.16 0.42 -22.03
C PRO A 95 6.53 1.11 -22.19
N PHE A 96 7.56 0.65 -21.50
CA PHE A 96 8.87 1.29 -21.52
C PHE A 96 9.57 1.17 -22.89
N CYS A 97 9.51 0.00 -23.53
CA CYS A 97 10.08 -0.20 -24.85
C CYS A 97 9.48 0.70 -25.96
N LEU A 98 8.34 1.35 -25.70
CA LEU A 98 7.70 2.30 -26.60
C LEU A 98 8.10 3.76 -26.32
N THR A 99 9.07 4.00 -25.43
CA THR A 99 9.45 5.35 -24.97
C THR A 99 10.84 5.77 -25.45
N SER A 100 11.26 6.94 -25.00
CA SER A 100 12.60 7.49 -25.24
C SER A 100 13.70 6.86 -24.37
N HIS A 101 13.42 5.84 -23.59
CA HIS A 101 14.36 5.12 -22.72
C HIS A 101 15.12 6.02 -21.72
N THR A 102 14.48 7.08 -21.27
CA THR A 102 15.03 7.94 -20.20
C THR A 102 14.48 7.55 -18.83
N GLY A 103 15.15 7.95 -17.76
CA GLY A 103 14.64 7.73 -16.39
C GLY A 103 13.27 8.39 -16.17
N ASP A 104 13.03 9.58 -16.75
CA ASP A 104 11.72 10.24 -16.66
C ASP A 104 10.64 9.52 -17.46
N ALA A 105 10.99 8.92 -18.61
CA ALA A 105 10.10 8.06 -19.37
C ALA A 105 9.76 6.79 -18.56
N TYR A 106 10.71 6.19 -17.86
CA TYR A 106 10.49 5.05 -16.97
C TYR A 106 9.50 5.40 -15.85
N ALA A 107 9.71 6.53 -15.14
CA ALA A 107 8.79 6.98 -14.11
C ALA A 107 7.40 7.29 -14.69
N PHE A 108 7.33 7.91 -15.87
CA PHE A 108 6.07 8.19 -16.55
C PHE A 108 5.31 6.94 -16.96
N CYS A 109 6.00 5.90 -17.47
CA CYS A 109 5.38 4.61 -17.81
C CYS A 109 4.70 3.97 -16.61
N GLN A 110 5.32 4.04 -15.43
CA GLN A 110 4.70 3.54 -14.20
C GLN A 110 3.40 4.29 -13.90
N VAL A 111 3.40 5.61 -13.95
CA VAL A 111 2.20 6.42 -13.68
C VAL A 111 1.11 6.14 -14.72
N PHE A 112 1.47 6.08 -15.98
CA PHE A 112 0.49 5.88 -17.05
C PHE A 112 -0.17 4.50 -16.99
N CYS A 113 0.61 3.44 -16.82
CA CYS A 113 0.13 2.06 -16.94
C CYS A 113 -0.28 1.44 -15.61
N ILE A 114 0.39 1.77 -14.51
CA ILE A 114 0.23 1.09 -13.22
C ILE A 114 -0.71 1.85 -12.28
N LEU A 115 -0.67 3.18 -12.28
CA LEU A 115 -1.54 4.00 -11.43
C LEU A 115 -3.04 3.69 -11.61
N PRO A 116 -3.59 3.42 -12.81
CA PRO A 116 -4.98 3.05 -12.95
C PRO A 116 -5.37 1.84 -12.10
N THR A 117 -4.53 0.81 -12.08
CA THR A 117 -4.77 -0.41 -11.27
C THR A 117 -4.78 -0.07 -9.78
N LEU A 118 -3.83 0.72 -9.30
CA LEU A 118 -3.79 1.19 -7.92
C LEU A 118 -5.06 1.98 -7.56
N LEU A 119 -5.47 2.91 -8.41
CA LEU A 119 -6.66 3.76 -8.17
C LEU A 119 -7.96 2.94 -8.16
N VAL A 120 -8.08 1.93 -9.03
CA VAL A 120 -9.26 1.03 -9.04
C VAL A 120 -9.33 0.22 -7.75
N LEU A 121 -8.21 -0.37 -7.30
CA LEU A 121 -8.18 -1.12 -6.05
C LEU A 121 -8.43 -0.23 -4.83
N LEU A 122 -7.89 0.98 -4.84
CA LEU A 122 -8.12 1.98 -3.81
C LEU A 122 -9.60 2.40 -3.77
N ALA A 123 -10.22 2.63 -4.93
CA ALA A 123 -11.65 2.92 -5.03
C ALA A 123 -12.49 1.75 -4.48
N GLY A 124 -12.11 0.52 -4.81
CA GLY A 124 -12.71 -0.68 -4.23
C GLY A 124 -12.60 -0.70 -2.70
N LEU A 125 -11.43 -0.36 -2.14
CA LEU A 125 -11.21 -0.28 -0.71
C LEU A 125 -12.08 0.80 -0.06
N VAL A 126 -12.15 2.00 -0.64
CA VAL A 126 -13.02 3.09 -0.16
C VAL A 126 -14.48 2.61 -0.13
N VAL A 127 -14.99 2.05 -1.23
CA VAL A 127 -16.36 1.55 -1.31
C VAL A 127 -16.61 0.45 -0.25
N LYS A 128 -15.68 -0.50 -0.13
CA LYS A 128 -15.81 -1.63 0.80
C LYS A 128 -15.84 -1.19 2.26
N VAL A 129 -14.94 -0.30 2.66
CA VAL A 129 -14.94 0.28 4.01
C VAL A 129 -16.22 1.05 4.27
N GLY A 130 -16.69 1.84 3.30
CA GLY A 130 -17.97 2.57 3.40
C GLY A 130 -19.17 1.65 3.57
N GLN A 131 -19.18 0.49 2.90
CA GLN A 131 -20.21 -0.53 3.04
C GLN A 131 -20.19 -1.16 4.45
N ILE A 132 -19.01 -1.53 4.95
CA ILE A 132 -18.84 -2.11 6.30
C ILE A 132 -19.32 -1.12 7.38
N LEU A 133 -19.02 0.17 7.20
CA LEU A 133 -19.42 1.24 8.12
C LEU A 133 -20.88 1.69 7.93
N ASN A 134 -21.54 1.21 6.87
CA ASN A 134 -22.89 1.64 6.48
C ASN A 134 -23.04 3.17 6.38
N VAL A 135 -22.06 3.80 5.69
CA VAL A 135 -22.02 5.25 5.51
C VAL A 135 -23.22 5.72 4.67
N LYS A 136 -23.98 6.69 5.19
CA LYS A 136 -25.19 7.20 4.53
C LYS A 136 -24.89 8.05 3.32
N ASN A 137 -23.93 8.97 3.44
CA ASN A 137 -23.54 9.86 2.35
C ASN A 137 -22.37 9.29 1.58
N ARG A 138 -22.65 8.30 0.73
CA ARG A 138 -21.65 7.55 -0.03
C ARG A 138 -20.86 8.43 -1.01
N THR A 139 -21.50 9.44 -1.62
CA THR A 139 -20.87 10.33 -2.59
C THR A 139 -19.77 11.16 -1.95
N TYR A 140 -20.06 11.91 -0.88
CA TYR A 140 -19.05 12.70 -0.18
C TYR A 140 -17.97 11.82 0.45
N TYR A 141 -18.37 10.69 1.03
CA TYR A 141 -17.44 9.74 1.59
C TYR A 141 -16.44 9.25 0.53
N PHE A 142 -16.94 8.86 -0.64
CA PHE A 142 -16.09 8.38 -1.73
C PHE A 142 -15.15 9.47 -2.23
N LEU A 143 -15.66 10.67 -2.51
CA LEU A 143 -14.84 11.80 -2.95
C LEU A 143 -13.75 12.14 -1.95
N PHE A 144 -14.08 12.25 -0.68
CA PHE A 144 -13.10 12.54 0.37
C PHE A 144 -12.08 11.41 0.52
N GLY A 145 -12.55 10.17 0.57
CA GLY A 145 -11.68 9.00 0.68
C GLY A 145 -10.69 8.92 -0.47
N MET A 146 -11.17 9.04 -1.72
CA MET A 146 -10.31 9.00 -2.91
C MET A 146 -9.34 10.17 -2.96
N THR A 147 -9.79 11.39 -2.68
CA THR A 147 -8.92 12.58 -2.70
C THR A 147 -7.81 12.45 -1.66
N LEU A 148 -8.15 12.07 -0.43
CA LEU A 148 -7.19 11.98 0.65
C LEU A 148 -6.14 10.90 0.40
N THR A 149 -6.57 9.74 -0.09
CA THR A 149 -5.68 8.59 -0.26
C THR A 149 -4.89 8.66 -1.58
N ALA A 150 -5.53 9.01 -2.71
CA ALA A 150 -4.86 9.09 -4.00
C ALA A 150 -3.86 10.26 -4.11
N ALA A 151 -4.15 11.38 -3.45
CA ALA A 151 -3.26 12.55 -3.42
C ALA A 151 -2.22 12.50 -2.29
N TYR A 152 -2.10 11.38 -1.56
CA TYR A 152 -1.17 11.27 -0.45
C TYR A 152 0.28 11.49 -0.91
N PRO A 153 1.04 12.39 -0.26
CA PRO A 153 2.32 12.88 -0.77
C PRO A 153 3.35 11.80 -1.06
N PHE A 154 3.44 10.76 -0.23
CA PHE A 154 4.42 9.68 -0.40
C PHE A 154 4.14 8.77 -1.59
N LEU A 155 2.85 8.60 -2.00
CA LEU A 155 2.51 7.93 -3.26
C LEU A 155 3.08 8.69 -4.45
N ARG A 156 2.86 10.00 -4.48
CA ARG A 156 3.35 10.88 -5.54
C ARG A 156 4.88 10.87 -5.61
N MET A 157 5.55 10.99 -4.47
CA MET A 157 7.00 11.01 -4.41
C MET A 157 7.61 9.69 -4.93
N SER A 158 7.11 8.56 -4.48
CA SER A 158 7.61 7.24 -4.92
C SER A 158 7.44 7.06 -6.43
N ALA A 159 6.29 7.48 -6.98
CA ALA A 159 6.05 7.44 -8.42
C ALA A 159 6.96 8.37 -9.22
N MET A 160 7.21 9.59 -8.73
CA MET A 160 8.12 10.54 -9.38
C MET A 160 9.57 10.06 -9.43
N LEU A 161 9.98 9.24 -8.48
CA LEU A 161 11.35 8.69 -8.41
C LEU A 161 11.48 7.32 -9.11
N GLY A 162 10.40 6.80 -9.68
CA GLY A 162 10.41 5.48 -10.30
C GLY A 162 10.63 4.33 -9.30
N GLN A 163 10.32 4.55 -8.02
CA GLN A 163 10.49 3.54 -6.99
C GLN A 163 9.39 2.47 -7.06
N PRO A 164 9.74 1.19 -6.88
CA PRO A 164 8.78 0.09 -7.01
C PRO A 164 7.85 -0.09 -5.80
N ASP A 165 8.04 0.65 -4.73
CA ASP A 165 7.33 0.44 -3.46
C ASP A 165 5.81 0.59 -3.60
N TRP A 166 5.33 1.44 -4.51
CA TRP A 166 3.90 1.60 -4.75
C TRP A 166 3.25 0.40 -5.49
N PHE A 167 4.05 -0.47 -6.16
CA PHE A 167 3.56 -1.76 -6.65
C PHE A 167 3.16 -2.68 -5.51
N GLY A 168 3.89 -2.62 -4.39
CA GLY A 168 3.52 -3.36 -3.19
C GLY A 168 2.13 -2.97 -2.68
N LEU A 169 1.71 -1.70 -2.82
CA LEU A 169 0.38 -1.25 -2.45
C LEU A 169 -0.73 -1.88 -3.29
N ILE A 170 -0.50 -2.11 -4.59
CA ILE A 170 -1.47 -2.78 -5.46
C ILE A 170 -1.85 -4.14 -4.87
N PHE A 171 -0.84 -4.95 -4.56
CA PHE A 171 -1.06 -6.26 -4.00
C PHE A 171 -1.56 -6.20 -2.55
N GLY A 172 -1.11 -5.21 -1.76
CA GLY A 172 -1.62 -4.95 -0.42
C GLY A 172 -3.12 -4.65 -0.43
N PHE A 173 -3.59 -3.75 -1.30
CA PHE A 173 -5.02 -3.46 -1.43
C PHE A 173 -5.82 -4.64 -2.02
N ALA A 174 -5.22 -5.43 -2.92
CA ALA A 174 -5.84 -6.65 -3.40
C ALA A 174 -6.05 -7.67 -2.26
N ILE A 175 -5.04 -7.87 -1.39
CA ILE A 175 -5.16 -8.71 -0.19
C ILE A 175 -6.29 -8.21 0.71
N LEU A 176 -6.34 -6.90 1.01
CA LEU A 176 -7.40 -6.31 1.81
C LEU A 176 -8.79 -6.59 1.22
N LEU A 177 -8.99 -6.29 -0.06
CA LEU A 177 -10.27 -6.50 -0.75
C LEU A 177 -10.71 -7.95 -0.78
N LEU A 178 -9.77 -8.87 -0.97
CA LEU A 178 -10.03 -10.30 -1.02
C LEU A 178 -10.33 -10.90 0.36
N THR A 179 -9.87 -10.29 1.45
CA THR A 179 -9.95 -10.87 2.78
C THR A 179 -10.96 -10.19 3.71
N MET A 180 -11.27 -8.89 3.55
CA MET A 180 -12.08 -8.12 4.50
C MET A 180 -13.45 -8.72 4.84
N ASP A 181 -14.08 -9.45 3.93
CA ASP A 181 -15.37 -10.13 4.13
C ASP A 181 -15.24 -11.67 4.10
N PHE A 182 -14.04 -12.19 3.94
CA PHE A 182 -13.80 -13.63 3.86
C PHE A 182 -13.70 -14.22 5.28
N ARG A 183 -14.55 -15.19 5.61
CA ARG A 183 -14.67 -15.72 6.97
C ARG A 183 -14.22 -17.16 7.13
N PHE A 184 -13.74 -17.79 6.05
CA PHE A 184 -13.38 -19.21 6.05
C PHE A 184 -14.51 -20.20 6.41
N ASP A 185 -15.76 -19.80 6.27
CA ASP A 185 -16.91 -20.72 6.38
C ASP A 185 -16.78 -21.88 5.38
N ARG A 186 -16.25 -21.56 4.21
CA ARG A 186 -15.88 -22.50 3.15
C ARG A 186 -14.59 -22.04 2.48
N LEU A 187 -13.83 -22.96 1.94
CA LEU A 187 -12.71 -22.63 1.06
C LEU A 187 -13.27 -22.34 -0.34
N GLU A 188 -13.07 -21.12 -0.81
CA GLU A 188 -13.40 -20.67 -2.17
C GLU A 188 -12.11 -20.77 -2.99
N PRO A 189 -11.90 -21.80 -3.84
CA PRO A 189 -10.58 -22.08 -4.44
C PRO A 189 -10.01 -20.90 -5.23
N VAL A 190 -10.84 -20.22 -6.02
CA VAL A 190 -10.42 -19.06 -6.81
C VAL A 190 -9.98 -17.91 -5.89
N ARG A 191 -10.76 -17.60 -4.87
CA ARG A 191 -10.45 -16.52 -3.92
C ARG A 191 -9.19 -16.82 -3.11
N VAL A 192 -9.08 -18.05 -2.64
CA VAL A 192 -7.90 -18.56 -1.91
C VAL A 192 -6.66 -18.48 -2.80
N GLY A 193 -6.77 -18.91 -4.07
CA GLY A 193 -5.70 -18.79 -5.06
C GLY A 193 -5.28 -17.35 -5.32
N LEU A 194 -6.24 -16.42 -5.46
CA LEU A 194 -5.96 -14.99 -5.67
C LEU A 194 -5.30 -14.36 -4.43
N ILE A 195 -5.72 -14.73 -3.21
CA ILE A 195 -5.07 -14.27 -1.97
C ILE A 195 -3.60 -14.75 -1.94
N PHE A 196 -3.37 -16.02 -2.26
CA PHE A 196 -2.02 -16.58 -2.33
C PHE A 196 -1.16 -15.87 -3.38
N LEU A 197 -1.67 -15.69 -4.60
CA LEU A 197 -0.96 -14.99 -5.69
C LEU A 197 -0.64 -13.54 -5.34
N ALA A 198 -1.58 -12.80 -4.75
CA ALA A 198 -1.35 -11.43 -4.30
C ALA A 198 -0.28 -11.39 -3.18
N THR A 199 -0.27 -12.39 -2.28
CA THR A 199 0.72 -12.49 -1.21
C THR A 199 2.12 -12.84 -1.76
N ALA A 200 2.22 -13.72 -2.76
CA ALA A 200 3.48 -14.00 -3.44
C ALA A 200 3.99 -12.75 -4.20
N ALA A 201 3.10 -12.11 -4.96
CA ALA A 201 3.42 -10.96 -5.78
C ALA A 201 3.89 -9.74 -4.95
N ILE A 202 3.28 -9.47 -3.79
CA ILE A 202 3.69 -8.35 -2.94
C ILE A 202 5.12 -8.52 -2.42
N ILE A 203 5.51 -9.74 -2.06
CA ILE A 203 6.86 -10.04 -1.57
C ILE A 203 7.87 -10.02 -2.73
N LEU A 204 7.48 -10.52 -3.91
CA LEU A 204 8.29 -10.44 -5.13
C LEU A 204 8.46 -8.99 -5.61
N ALA A 205 7.42 -8.16 -5.50
CA ALA A 205 7.51 -6.76 -5.88
C ALA A 205 8.47 -5.99 -4.98
N ARG A 206 8.39 -6.20 -3.67
CA ARG A 206 9.26 -5.52 -2.70
C ARG A 206 9.32 -6.32 -1.39
N ARG A 207 10.47 -6.86 -1.02
CA ARG A 207 10.63 -7.71 0.19
C ARG A 207 10.19 -7.04 1.48
N TRP A 208 10.36 -5.74 1.61
CA TRP A 208 9.94 -4.99 2.79
C TRP A 208 8.45 -5.17 3.12
N PHE A 209 7.61 -5.40 2.12
CA PHE A 209 6.20 -5.69 2.34
C PHE A 209 5.93 -7.01 3.06
N LEU A 210 6.95 -7.85 3.28
CA LEU A 210 6.84 -9.01 4.16
C LEU A 210 6.40 -8.61 5.58
N TYR A 211 6.83 -7.45 6.08
CA TYR A 211 6.41 -6.95 7.39
C TYR A 211 4.91 -6.64 7.41
N PHE A 212 4.39 -6.01 6.36
CA PHE A 212 2.95 -5.83 6.18
C PHE A 212 2.22 -7.17 6.10
N VAL A 213 2.70 -8.12 5.31
CA VAL A 213 2.09 -9.45 5.16
C VAL A 213 1.97 -10.14 6.50
N VAL A 214 3.04 -10.17 7.30
CA VAL A 214 3.04 -10.78 8.64
C VAL A 214 2.09 -10.02 9.58
N GLY A 215 2.19 -8.70 9.65
CA GLY A 215 1.35 -7.86 10.50
C GLY A 215 -0.13 -7.99 10.15
N TYR A 216 -0.45 -7.95 8.87
CA TYR A 216 -1.82 -8.06 8.38
C TYR A 216 -2.44 -9.43 8.66
N TYR A 217 -1.77 -10.53 8.30
CA TYR A 217 -2.33 -11.87 8.54
C TYR A 217 -2.40 -12.21 10.02
N PHE A 218 -1.49 -11.71 10.83
CA PHE A 218 -1.60 -11.83 12.29
C PHE A 218 -2.85 -11.11 12.81
N ALA A 219 -3.06 -9.85 12.44
CA ALA A 219 -4.24 -9.08 12.83
C ALA A 219 -5.54 -9.73 12.34
N TYR A 220 -5.54 -10.18 11.09
CA TYR A 220 -6.68 -10.86 10.47
C TYR A 220 -7.02 -12.18 11.16
N ALA A 221 -6.02 -13.01 11.47
CA ALA A 221 -6.21 -14.27 12.20
C ALA A 221 -6.78 -14.03 13.60
N LEU A 222 -6.29 -13.03 14.33
CA LEU A 222 -6.83 -12.66 15.66
C LEU A 222 -8.31 -12.29 15.58
N LEU A 223 -8.71 -11.51 14.57
CA LEU A 223 -10.13 -11.13 14.39
C LEU A 223 -11.00 -12.35 14.04
N LEU A 224 -10.51 -13.25 13.20
CA LEU A 224 -11.22 -14.49 12.87
C LEU A 224 -11.37 -15.38 14.09
N ILE A 225 -10.31 -15.57 14.88
CA ILE A 225 -10.34 -16.35 16.13
C ILE A 225 -11.32 -15.73 17.12
N ALA A 226 -11.29 -14.40 17.29
CA ALA A 226 -12.27 -13.71 18.15
C ALA A 226 -13.72 -13.89 17.65
N GLY A 227 -13.92 -13.94 16.33
CA GLY A 227 -15.20 -14.29 15.71
C GLY A 227 -15.62 -15.74 16.02
N CYS A 228 -14.70 -16.70 15.92
CA CYS A 228 -14.95 -18.11 16.25
C CYS A 228 -15.29 -18.32 17.73
N VAL A 229 -14.59 -17.60 18.63
CA VAL A 229 -14.92 -17.64 20.07
C VAL A 229 -16.35 -17.15 20.34
N ARG A 230 -16.76 -16.09 19.66
CA ARG A 230 -18.15 -15.57 19.77
C ARG A 230 -19.18 -16.58 19.27
N LEU A 231 -18.94 -17.21 18.12
CA LEU A 231 -19.81 -18.26 17.58
C LEU A 231 -19.90 -19.45 18.53
N ALA A 232 -18.77 -19.92 19.06
CA ALA A 232 -18.75 -21.03 20.01
C ALA A 232 -19.52 -20.72 21.29
N LYS A 233 -19.43 -19.48 21.83
CA LYS A 233 -20.23 -18.99 22.96
C LYS A 233 -21.71 -18.88 22.63
N GLY A 234 -22.06 -18.58 21.38
CA GLY A 234 -23.43 -18.58 20.87
C GLY A 234 -24.04 -19.95 20.57
N GLY A 235 -23.28 -21.04 20.82
CA GLY A 235 -23.75 -22.40 20.59
C GLY A 235 -23.33 -23.00 19.24
N GLU A 236 -22.77 -22.20 18.34
CA GLU A 236 -22.37 -22.62 16.96
C GLU A 236 -20.94 -23.19 16.92
N LYS A 237 -20.63 -24.15 17.81
CA LYS A 237 -19.27 -24.74 17.94
C LYS A 237 -18.77 -25.39 16.65
N SER A 238 -19.66 -26.08 15.92
CA SER A 238 -19.30 -26.72 14.65
C SER A 238 -18.87 -25.71 13.57
N ALA A 239 -19.57 -24.61 13.43
CA ALA A 239 -19.23 -23.54 12.50
C ALA A 239 -17.90 -22.87 12.89
N ALA A 240 -17.66 -22.63 14.17
CA ALA A 240 -16.39 -22.10 14.65
C ALA A 240 -15.21 -23.04 14.34
N LEU A 241 -15.40 -24.35 14.53
CA LEU A 241 -14.37 -25.36 14.25
C LEU A 241 -14.05 -25.44 12.74
N VAL A 242 -15.07 -25.39 11.89
CA VAL A 242 -14.89 -25.35 10.41
C VAL A 242 -14.05 -24.14 10.00
N ARG A 243 -14.35 -22.94 10.52
CA ARG A 243 -13.56 -21.73 10.22
C ARG A 243 -12.10 -21.87 10.64
N ILE A 244 -11.85 -22.35 11.86
CA ILE A 244 -10.48 -22.54 12.36
C ILE A 244 -9.75 -23.56 11.50
N LYS A 245 -10.37 -24.71 11.21
CA LYS A 245 -9.80 -25.73 10.34
C LYS A 245 -9.42 -25.15 8.96
N ASN A 246 -10.34 -24.44 8.32
CA ASN A 246 -10.10 -23.87 6.99
C ASN A 246 -9.00 -22.79 7.02
N LEU A 247 -8.95 -21.95 8.05
CA LEU A 247 -7.89 -20.96 8.25
C LEU A 247 -6.52 -21.62 8.40
N VAL A 248 -6.43 -22.64 9.25
CA VAL A 248 -5.18 -23.39 9.48
C VAL A 248 -4.75 -24.10 8.20
N LEU A 249 -5.68 -24.76 7.51
CA LEU A 249 -5.39 -25.47 6.26
C LEU A 249 -4.89 -24.50 5.18
N PHE A 250 -5.56 -23.34 5.02
CA PHE A 250 -5.11 -22.31 4.10
C PHE A 250 -3.72 -21.77 4.48
N GLY A 251 -3.50 -21.45 5.75
CA GLY A 251 -2.22 -20.93 6.22
C GLY A 251 -1.06 -21.90 5.96
N LEU A 252 -1.23 -23.18 6.35
CA LEU A 252 -0.22 -24.22 6.13
C LEU A 252 0.03 -24.46 4.63
N ALA A 253 -1.02 -24.58 3.83
CA ALA A 253 -0.90 -24.77 2.39
C ALA A 253 -0.18 -23.57 1.72
N SER A 254 -0.49 -22.35 2.15
CA SER A 254 0.16 -21.15 1.63
C SER A 254 1.64 -21.09 1.99
N VAL A 255 2.01 -21.41 3.23
CA VAL A 255 3.43 -21.46 3.64
C VAL A 255 4.19 -22.51 2.85
N VAL A 256 3.65 -23.73 2.72
CA VAL A 256 4.28 -24.82 1.96
C VAL A 256 4.44 -24.42 0.50
N ALA A 257 3.40 -23.87 -0.12
CA ALA A 257 3.47 -23.43 -1.50
C ALA A 257 4.49 -22.27 -1.70
N MET A 258 4.55 -21.31 -0.78
CA MET A 258 5.56 -20.24 -0.81
C MET A 258 6.98 -20.80 -0.72
N VAL A 259 7.22 -21.72 0.22
CA VAL A 259 8.54 -22.34 0.39
C VAL A 259 8.95 -23.10 -0.89
N ILE A 260 8.02 -23.84 -1.51
CA ILE A 260 8.33 -24.62 -2.72
C ILE A 260 8.55 -23.69 -3.94
N LEU A 261 7.63 -22.74 -4.17
CA LEU A 261 7.65 -21.93 -5.38
C LEU A 261 8.67 -20.78 -5.34
N LEU A 262 8.94 -20.25 -4.16
CA LEU A 262 9.83 -19.11 -3.96
C LEU A 262 11.07 -19.48 -3.12
N TRP A 263 11.51 -20.75 -3.19
CA TRP A 263 12.63 -21.24 -2.39
C TRP A 263 13.90 -20.38 -2.51
N PRO A 264 14.33 -19.91 -3.70
CA PRO A 264 15.53 -19.08 -3.80
C PRO A 264 15.40 -17.79 -2.97
N MET A 265 14.22 -17.17 -2.96
CA MET A 265 13.97 -15.97 -2.16
C MET A 265 13.84 -16.28 -0.67
N VAL A 266 13.11 -17.35 -0.32
CA VAL A 266 12.91 -17.76 1.08
C VAL A 266 14.24 -18.13 1.73
N SER A 267 15.07 -18.94 1.05
CA SER A 267 16.40 -19.32 1.54
C SER A 267 17.32 -18.10 1.73
N HIS A 268 17.30 -17.15 0.78
CA HIS A 268 18.05 -15.91 0.92
C HIS A 268 17.58 -15.09 2.13
N ILE A 269 16.26 -14.88 2.30
CA ILE A 269 15.71 -14.13 3.44
C ILE A 269 16.10 -14.78 4.78
N LEU A 270 16.11 -16.12 4.86
CA LEU A 270 16.45 -16.82 6.08
C LEU A 270 17.97 -16.82 6.39
N ALA A 271 18.81 -16.83 5.36
CA ALA A 271 20.26 -16.83 5.50
C ALA A 271 20.86 -15.43 5.71
N TYR A 272 20.18 -14.38 5.27
CA TYR A 272 20.73 -13.03 5.24
C TYR A 272 20.49 -12.25 6.54
N ASN A 273 21.54 -11.68 7.11
CA ASN A 273 21.45 -10.86 8.32
C ASN A 273 21.06 -9.41 8.00
N TYR A 274 19.79 -9.19 7.72
CA TYR A 274 19.27 -7.84 7.43
C TYR A 274 19.52 -6.83 8.56
N ALA A 275 19.38 -7.25 9.82
CA ALA A 275 19.61 -6.35 10.96
C ALA A 275 21.06 -5.87 11.03
N GLY A 276 22.03 -6.74 10.73
CA GLY A 276 23.44 -6.37 10.63
C GLY A 276 23.70 -5.44 9.44
N ARG A 277 23.18 -5.76 8.26
CA ARG A 277 23.37 -4.98 7.02
C ARG A 277 22.82 -3.56 7.13
N TYR A 278 21.65 -3.40 7.74
CA TYR A 278 20.95 -2.11 7.83
C TYR A 278 21.13 -1.43 9.21
N SER A 279 22.04 -1.92 10.05
CA SER A 279 22.30 -1.37 11.40
C SER A 279 22.62 0.14 11.39
N TYR A 280 23.28 0.64 10.36
CA TYR A 280 23.58 2.06 10.19
C TYR A 280 22.32 2.94 10.13
N TYR A 281 21.20 2.41 9.58
CA TYR A 281 19.93 3.11 9.48
C TYR A 281 19.02 2.91 10.69
N ASN A 282 19.48 2.23 11.74
CA ASN A 282 18.74 1.97 12.99
C ASN A 282 19.32 2.78 14.16
N GLY A 283 19.33 4.11 14.03
CA GLY A 283 19.98 5.00 15.01
C GLY A 283 19.10 5.43 16.18
N GLY A 284 17.78 5.27 16.14
CA GLY A 284 16.87 5.85 17.15
C GLY A 284 15.78 4.91 17.69
N GLY A 285 15.73 3.66 17.26
CA GLY A 285 14.76 2.68 17.72
C GLY A 285 13.29 3.12 17.55
N LEU A 286 12.42 2.63 18.42
CA LEU A 286 10.97 2.89 18.34
C LEU A 286 10.60 4.37 18.56
N ALA A 287 11.36 5.14 19.33
CA ALA A 287 11.06 6.55 19.57
C ALA A 287 11.22 7.38 18.30
N LEU A 288 12.33 7.18 17.58
CA LEU A 288 12.56 7.83 16.29
C LEU A 288 11.56 7.36 15.24
N GLU A 289 11.22 6.08 15.24
CA GLU A 289 10.21 5.51 14.35
C GLU A 289 8.84 6.16 14.55
N ALA A 290 8.39 6.27 15.79
CA ALA A 290 7.14 6.96 16.13
C ALA A 290 7.16 8.42 15.64
N PHE A 291 8.28 9.12 15.82
CA PHE A 291 8.46 10.48 15.34
C PHE A 291 8.35 10.56 13.80
N TYR A 292 8.99 9.64 13.06
CA TYR A 292 8.88 9.58 11.60
C TYR A 292 7.45 9.31 11.14
N HIS A 293 6.75 8.37 11.78
CA HIS A 293 5.36 8.07 11.45
C HIS A 293 4.43 9.27 11.72
N ILE A 294 4.56 9.93 12.88
CA ILE A 294 3.79 11.13 13.21
C ILE A 294 4.05 12.24 12.19
N GLY A 295 5.31 12.49 11.87
CA GLY A 295 5.68 13.53 10.92
C GLY A 295 5.18 13.27 9.51
N ARG A 296 5.29 12.03 9.02
CA ARG A 296 4.86 11.65 7.68
C ARG A 296 3.33 11.61 7.53
N MET A 297 2.62 11.26 8.59
CA MET A 297 1.16 11.38 8.60
C MET A 297 0.70 12.83 8.65
N GLY A 298 1.37 13.66 9.43
CA GLY A 298 0.99 15.03 9.68
C GLY A 298 -0.21 15.18 10.61
N LEU A 299 -0.32 16.33 11.23
CA LEU A 299 -1.32 16.62 12.26
C LEU A 299 -2.76 16.42 11.77
N PHE A 300 -3.06 16.85 10.55
CA PHE A 300 -4.42 16.74 9.99
C PHE A 300 -4.88 15.28 9.89
N ASN A 301 -4.02 14.39 9.36
CA ASN A 301 -4.36 12.98 9.21
C ASN A 301 -4.46 12.28 10.57
N ILE A 302 -3.63 12.66 11.55
CA ILE A 302 -3.71 12.15 12.91
C ILE A 302 -5.05 12.53 13.55
N LEU A 303 -5.47 13.79 13.44
CA LEU A 303 -6.78 14.24 13.93
C LEU A 303 -7.92 13.51 13.22
N LEU A 304 -7.80 13.29 11.92
CA LEU A 304 -8.76 12.52 11.15
C LEU A 304 -8.84 11.07 11.63
N MET A 305 -7.71 10.42 11.93
CA MET A 305 -7.68 9.08 12.51
C MET A 305 -8.37 9.03 13.88
N VAL A 306 -8.09 10.00 14.76
CA VAL A 306 -8.73 10.09 16.09
C VAL A 306 -10.24 10.24 15.94
N LEU A 307 -10.69 11.11 15.03
CA LEU A 307 -12.10 11.26 14.69
C LEU A 307 -12.72 9.95 14.19
N GLY A 308 -11.98 9.23 13.35
CA GLY A 308 -12.37 7.94 12.81
C GLY A 308 -12.51 6.86 13.88
N LEU A 309 -11.58 6.79 14.82
CA LEU A 309 -11.65 5.87 15.96
C LEU A 309 -12.87 6.16 16.85
N ALA A 310 -13.13 7.43 17.15
CA ALA A 310 -14.32 7.85 17.89
C ALA A 310 -15.60 7.49 17.13
N PHE A 311 -15.62 7.66 15.82
CA PHE A 311 -16.74 7.27 14.95
C PHE A 311 -16.97 5.76 14.98
N ALA A 312 -15.94 4.95 14.80
CA ALA A 312 -16.02 3.49 14.83
C ALA A 312 -16.50 2.97 16.19
N ALA A 313 -16.04 3.55 17.29
CA ALA A 313 -16.48 3.24 18.64
C ALA A 313 -17.98 3.53 18.82
N LYS A 314 -18.44 4.71 18.37
CA LYS A 314 -19.84 5.11 18.42
C LYS A 314 -20.76 4.18 17.61
N HIS A 315 -20.31 3.72 16.46
CA HIS A 315 -21.07 2.83 15.58
C HIS A 315 -20.87 1.34 15.88
N ARG A 316 -20.14 1.02 16.97
CA ARG A 316 -19.85 -0.34 17.41
C ARG A 316 -19.22 -1.21 16.31
N ALA A 317 -18.35 -0.60 15.51
CA ALA A 317 -17.61 -1.23 14.41
C ALA A 317 -16.10 -1.38 14.72
N PRO A 318 -15.70 -2.14 15.76
CA PRO A 318 -14.31 -2.20 16.20
C PRO A 318 -13.40 -3.02 15.28
N SER A 319 -13.95 -3.81 14.37
CA SER A 319 -13.17 -4.75 13.57
C SER A 319 -12.14 -4.05 12.65
N LEU A 320 -12.54 -2.96 11.97
CA LEU A 320 -11.64 -2.23 11.08
C LEU A 320 -10.50 -1.52 11.83
N PRO A 321 -10.78 -0.72 12.89
CA PRO A 321 -9.69 -0.11 13.65
C PRO A 321 -8.79 -1.15 14.35
N CYS A 322 -9.35 -2.27 14.83
CA CYS A 322 -8.54 -3.35 15.39
C CYS A 322 -7.65 -4.02 14.32
N LEU A 323 -8.17 -4.25 13.12
CA LEU A 323 -7.39 -4.80 12.00
C LEU A 323 -6.22 -3.88 11.66
N ALA A 324 -6.51 -2.61 11.37
CA ALA A 324 -5.52 -1.64 10.98
C ALA A 324 -4.51 -1.34 12.09
N GLY A 325 -5.00 -1.14 13.34
CA GLY A 325 -4.11 -0.84 14.46
C GLY A 325 -3.19 -2.00 14.83
N CYS A 326 -3.70 -3.23 14.84
CA CYS A 326 -2.88 -4.42 15.12
C CYS A 326 -1.87 -4.67 13.99
N GLU A 327 -2.27 -4.56 12.73
CA GLU A 327 -1.38 -4.65 11.57
C GLU A 327 -0.25 -3.62 11.68
N LEU A 328 -0.55 -2.34 11.89
CA LEU A 328 0.43 -1.28 12.01
C LEU A 328 1.41 -1.52 13.16
N VAL A 329 0.90 -1.86 14.34
CA VAL A 329 1.76 -2.13 15.51
C VAL A 329 2.74 -3.26 15.22
N VAL A 330 2.26 -4.39 14.68
CA VAL A 330 3.13 -5.54 14.40
C VAL A 330 4.13 -5.21 13.28
N SER A 331 3.68 -4.57 12.20
CA SER A 331 4.55 -4.18 11.08
C SER A 331 5.64 -3.20 11.52
N ILE A 332 5.30 -2.17 12.31
CA ILE A 332 6.25 -1.20 12.84
C ILE A 332 7.26 -1.88 13.77
N LEU A 333 6.80 -2.71 14.71
CA LEU A 333 7.69 -3.42 15.63
C LEU A 333 8.68 -4.34 14.91
N LEU A 334 8.22 -5.05 13.89
CA LEU A 334 9.07 -5.95 13.11
C LEU A 334 10.07 -5.16 12.25
N PHE A 335 9.62 -4.09 11.59
CA PHE A 335 10.47 -3.27 10.73
C PHE A 335 11.57 -2.54 11.52
N THR A 336 11.23 -1.96 12.66
CA THR A 336 12.16 -1.20 13.51
C THR A 336 13.29 -2.07 14.09
N ARG A 337 13.10 -3.40 14.12
CA ARG A 337 14.18 -4.33 14.52
C ARG A 337 15.34 -4.35 13.50
N VAL A 338 15.08 -3.97 12.26
CA VAL A 338 16.06 -3.98 11.17
C VAL A 338 16.59 -2.58 10.93
N GLN A 339 15.71 -1.60 10.76
CA GLN A 339 16.07 -0.20 10.51
C GLN A 339 14.90 0.73 10.84
N ASN A 340 15.16 2.03 10.90
CA ASN A 340 14.11 3.03 10.89
C ASN A 340 13.55 3.23 9.48
N THR A 341 12.27 3.59 9.39
CA THR A 341 11.56 3.71 8.12
C THR A 341 12.08 4.88 7.29
N GLY A 342 12.53 4.61 6.07
CA GLY A 342 12.76 5.63 5.04
C GLY A 342 11.45 6.11 4.40
N SER A 343 11.55 7.13 3.56
CA SER A 343 10.38 7.75 2.92
C SER A 343 9.60 6.78 2.02
N HIS A 344 10.29 6.07 1.15
CA HIS A 344 9.67 5.09 0.24
C HIS A 344 9.15 3.85 0.98
N GLN A 345 9.84 3.40 2.02
CA GLN A 345 9.43 2.26 2.84
C GLN A 345 8.17 2.55 3.66
N PHE A 346 7.83 3.83 3.88
CA PHE A 346 6.59 4.21 4.55
C PHE A 346 5.34 3.70 3.84
N LEU A 347 5.43 3.43 2.54
CA LEU A 347 4.32 2.90 1.75
C LEU A 347 3.83 1.54 2.27
N LEU A 348 4.68 0.74 2.89
CA LEU A 348 4.27 -0.56 3.43
C LEU A 348 3.21 -0.45 4.55
N PHE A 349 3.15 0.69 5.25
CA PHE A 349 2.19 0.96 6.33
C PHE A 349 0.90 1.63 5.84
N LEU A 350 0.88 2.13 4.59
CA LEU A 350 -0.28 2.84 4.05
C LEU A 350 -1.58 2.02 4.01
N PRO A 351 -1.57 0.70 3.77
CA PRO A 351 -2.81 -0.07 3.83
C PRO A 351 -3.53 0.06 5.17
N GLY A 352 -2.81 -0.03 6.29
CA GLY A 352 -3.37 0.18 7.63
C GLY A 352 -3.79 1.63 7.87
N TYR A 353 -2.93 2.60 7.55
CA TYR A 353 -3.26 4.02 7.70
C TYR A 353 -4.45 4.44 6.85
N PHE A 354 -4.58 3.95 5.62
CA PHE A 354 -5.71 4.31 4.77
C PHE A 354 -7.04 3.80 5.32
N ILE A 355 -7.06 2.61 5.93
CA ILE A 355 -8.26 2.17 6.66
C ILE A 355 -8.62 3.19 7.75
N LEU A 356 -7.65 3.63 8.56
CA LEU A 356 -7.90 4.61 9.62
C LEU A 356 -8.33 5.98 9.08
N PHE A 357 -7.74 6.45 7.97
CA PHE A 357 -8.16 7.68 7.29
C PHE A 357 -9.60 7.57 6.78
N LEU A 358 -9.96 6.43 6.22
CA LEU A 358 -11.31 6.18 5.70
C LEU A 358 -12.36 6.14 6.82
N LEU A 359 -12.01 5.71 8.02
CA LEU A 359 -12.89 5.86 9.21
C LEU A 359 -13.16 7.33 9.52
N GLY A 360 -12.13 8.18 9.44
CA GLY A 360 -12.25 9.61 9.65
C GLY A 360 -13.07 10.31 8.57
N THR A 361 -12.86 9.94 7.31
CA THR A 361 -13.66 10.49 6.20
C THR A 361 -15.13 10.09 6.30
N ALA A 362 -15.43 8.90 6.83
CA ALA A 362 -16.81 8.50 7.12
C ALA A 362 -17.46 9.39 8.17
N ALA A 363 -16.72 9.71 9.24
CA ALA A 363 -17.20 10.64 10.29
C ALA A 363 -17.49 12.04 9.72
N LEU A 364 -16.62 12.56 8.86
CA LEU A 364 -16.82 13.86 8.18
C LEU A 364 -18.04 13.83 7.26
N ALA A 365 -18.16 12.81 6.41
CA ALA A 365 -19.26 12.68 5.48
C ALA A 365 -20.63 12.61 6.21
N GLU A 366 -20.71 11.88 7.33
CA GLU A 366 -21.93 11.87 8.17
C GLU A 366 -22.18 13.20 8.85
N GLY A 367 -21.14 13.88 9.33
CA GLY A 367 -21.27 15.20 9.95
C GLY A 367 -21.86 16.24 9.00
N ILE A 368 -21.43 16.23 7.74
CA ILE A 368 -21.94 17.10 6.67
C ILE A 368 -23.41 16.78 6.37
N THR A 369 -23.76 15.52 6.25
CA THR A 369 -25.15 15.09 5.98
C THR A 369 -26.10 15.54 7.07
N ARG A 370 -25.71 15.42 8.34
CA ARG A 370 -26.55 15.82 9.48
C ARG A 370 -26.80 17.33 9.52
N ARG A 371 -25.78 18.12 9.19
CA ARG A 371 -25.89 19.59 9.22
C ARG A 371 -26.53 20.16 7.96
N ARG A 372 -26.74 19.36 6.92
CA ARG A 372 -27.24 19.78 5.59
C ARG A 372 -26.49 21.02 5.06
N ASN A 373 -25.23 21.16 5.41
CA ASN A 373 -24.44 22.34 5.07
C ASN A 373 -23.49 22.01 3.91
N LEU A 374 -23.98 22.20 2.69
CA LEU A 374 -23.20 21.96 1.47
C LEU A 374 -21.92 22.83 1.41
N LYS A 375 -21.98 24.10 1.88
CA LYS A 375 -20.80 24.98 1.90
C LYS A 375 -19.70 24.43 2.78
N LEU A 376 -20.05 23.91 3.96
CA LEU A 376 -19.07 23.27 4.85
C LEU A 376 -18.46 22.03 4.19
N GLY A 377 -19.24 21.25 3.45
CA GLY A 377 -18.77 20.11 2.69
C GLY A 377 -17.76 20.50 1.62
N CYS A 378 -18.07 21.53 0.84
CA CYS A 378 -17.16 22.06 -0.18
C CYS A 378 -15.85 22.60 0.44
N TRP A 379 -15.95 23.33 1.54
CA TRP A 379 -14.76 23.84 2.24
C TRP A 379 -13.92 22.71 2.83
N ALA A 380 -14.55 21.71 3.45
CA ALA A 380 -13.83 20.53 3.94
C ALA A 380 -13.12 19.78 2.82
N PHE A 381 -13.76 19.62 1.66
CA PHE A 381 -13.17 19.00 0.48
C PHE A 381 -11.96 19.81 -0.04
N VAL A 382 -12.10 21.12 -0.22
CA VAL A 382 -11.01 21.99 -0.68
C VAL A 382 -9.85 21.98 0.30
N LEU A 383 -10.14 22.02 1.61
CA LEU A 383 -9.11 21.93 2.65
C LEU A 383 -8.37 20.59 2.59
N MET A 384 -9.09 19.48 2.50
CA MET A 384 -8.49 18.15 2.38
C MET A 384 -7.65 18.02 1.12
N LEU A 385 -8.14 18.51 -0.01
CA LEU A 385 -7.40 18.51 -1.26
C LEU A 385 -6.11 19.35 -1.14
N SER A 386 -6.19 20.56 -0.60
CA SER A 386 -5.01 21.42 -0.44
C SER A 386 -3.97 20.81 0.51
N MET A 387 -4.41 20.17 1.59
CA MET A 387 -3.53 19.50 2.54
C MET A 387 -2.92 18.21 1.99
N SER A 388 -3.62 17.50 1.12
CA SER A 388 -3.10 16.30 0.47
C SER A 388 -2.15 16.59 -0.68
N VAL A 389 -2.37 17.67 -1.43
CA VAL A 389 -1.54 18.04 -2.59
C VAL A 389 -0.32 18.88 -2.19
N ARG A 390 -0.43 19.72 -1.18
CA ARG A 390 0.65 20.56 -0.68
C ARG A 390 1.15 20.02 0.65
N CYS A 391 2.48 19.99 0.81
CA CYS A 391 3.09 19.79 2.12
C CYS A 391 2.81 21.03 2.98
N SER A 392 1.63 21.11 3.55
CA SER A 392 1.27 22.18 4.48
C SER A 392 1.98 21.95 5.82
N PRO A 393 2.48 22.99 6.49
CA PRO A 393 2.99 22.89 7.86
C PRO A 393 2.01 22.21 8.83
N LEU A 394 0.71 22.35 8.58
CA LEU A 394 -0.34 21.68 9.37
C LEU A 394 -0.42 20.17 9.14
N THR A 395 0.03 19.68 7.99
CA THR A 395 0.03 18.23 7.70
C THR A 395 1.35 17.57 8.09
N THR A 396 2.43 18.31 8.18
CA THR A 396 3.78 17.76 8.23
C THR A 396 4.54 18.06 9.50
N LEU A 397 4.03 18.97 10.37
CA LEU A 397 4.80 19.43 11.52
C LEU A 397 6.27 19.71 11.17
N ALA A 398 6.51 20.34 10.02
CA ALA A 398 7.79 20.86 9.55
C ALA A 398 9.03 20.06 10.02
N ILE A 399 9.05 18.76 9.73
CA ILE A 399 10.26 17.98 9.94
C ILE A 399 11.25 18.37 8.85
N PRO A 400 12.46 18.86 9.17
CA PRO A 400 13.42 19.31 8.17
C PRO A 400 13.71 18.27 7.07
N GLY A 401 13.82 17.00 7.41
CA GLY A 401 13.99 15.91 6.45
C GLY A 401 12.81 15.73 5.50
N PHE A 402 11.61 16.09 5.92
CA PHE A 402 10.41 15.99 5.11
C PHE A 402 10.42 16.96 3.92
N VAL A 403 10.95 18.17 4.08
CA VAL A 403 11.10 19.14 2.98
C VAL A 403 12.02 18.58 1.90
N ILE A 404 13.12 17.97 2.30
CA ILE A 404 14.09 17.34 1.39
C ILE A 404 13.44 16.17 0.63
N GLU A 405 12.63 15.35 1.30
CA GLU A 405 11.96 14.20 0.71
C GLU A 405 10.86 14.57 -0.31
N HIS A 406 10.28 15.76 -0.22
CA HIS A 406 9.19 16.19 -1.11
C HIS A 406 9.65 16.98 -2.34
N PHE A 407 10.85 17.50 -2.30
CA PHE A 407 11.46 18.18 -3.42
C PHE A 407 12.63 17.33 -3.90
N PRO A 408 12.52 16.67 -5.07
CA PRO A 408 13.65 15.97 -5.62
C PRO A 408 14.84 16.94 -5.72
N ILE A 409 15.94 16.57 -5.07
CA ILE A 409 17.16 17.35 -5.12
C ILE A 409 17.63 17.31 -6.58
N GLN A 410 17.74 18.47 -7.21
CA GLN A 410 18.38 18.58 -8.51
C GLN A 410 19.88 18.44 -8.27
N ILE A 411 20.42 17.28 -8.58
CA ILE A 411 21.86 17.04 -8.52
C ILE A 411 22.43 17.46 -9.88
N PRO A 412 23.37 18.44 -9.93
CA PRO A 412 24.04 18.79 -11.17
C PRO A 412 24.67 17.55 -11.82
N ALA A 413 24.60 17.47 -13.14
CA ALA A 413 25.11 16.31 -13.88
C ALA A 413 26.59 16.01 -13.59
N THR A 414 27.37 17.04 -13.21
CA THR A 414 28.77 16.89 -12.82
C THR A 414 28.96 16.15 -11.48
N GLU A 415 28.01 16.23 -10.57
CA GLU A 415 28.08 15.48 -9.28
C GLU A 415 27.63 14.03 -9.45
N TYR A 416 26.89 13.72 -10.50
CA TYR A 416 26.42 12.38 -10.82
C TYR A 416 27.56 11.37 -11.03
N PHE A 417 28.60 11.77 -11.78
CA PHE A 417 29.75 10.89 -12.01
C PHE A 417 30.53 10.58 -10.73
N ILE A 418 30.55 11.52 -9.78
CA ILE A 418 31.21 11.33 -8.49
C ILE A 418 30.39 10.37 -7.62
N CYS A 419 29.07 10.48 -7.62
CA CYS A 419 28.20 9.56 -6.89
C CYS A 419 28.23 8.13 -7.44
N LEU A 420 28.27 7.95 -8.76
CA LEU A 420 28.41 6.61 -9.37
C LEU A 420 29.74 5.94 -9.04
N LEU A 421 30.84 6.70 -8.98
CA LEU A 421 32.15 6.17 -8.58
C LEU A 421 32.16 5.72 -7.11
N TYR A 422 31.44 6.41 -6.23
CA TYR A 422 31.35 6.04 -4.80
C TYR A 422 30.38 4.88 -4.54
N THR A 423 29.36 4.68 -5.37
CA THR A 423 28.38 3.61 -5.16
C THR A 423 28.85 2.25 -5.65
N SER A 424 29.78 2.19 -6.60
CA SER A 424 30.39 0.91 -7.01
C SER A 424 31.25 0.30 -5.90
N ASP A 425 31.88 1.12 -5.06
CA ASP A 425 32.75 0.66 -3.95
C ASP A 425 31.97 0.42 -2.64
N ALA A 426 30.72 0.89 -2.54
CA ALA A 426 29.90 0.68 -1.36
C ALA A 426 28.96 -0.53 -1.46
N ALA A 427 28.97 -1.21 -2.62
CA ALA A 427 28.17 -2.42 -2.89
C ALA A 427 28.96 -3.72 -2.70
N ASP A 428 30.28 -3.65 -2.53
CA ASP A 428 31.17 -4.73 -2.12
C ASP A 428 31.40 -4.67 -0.60
#